data_8597c34c825b32030721144a540345c9
#
_entry.id   8597c34c825b32030721144a540345c9
#
_cell.length_a   1.000
_cell.length_b   1.000
_cell.length_c   1.000
_cell.angle_alpha   90.00
_cell.angle_beta   90.00
_cell.angle_gamma   90.00
#
_symmetry.space_group_name_H-M   'P 1'
#
loop_
_entity.id
_entity.type
_entity.pdbx_description
1 polymer ?
#
loop_
_entity_poly.entity_id
_entity_poly.type
_entity_poly.pdbx_seq_one_letter_code
_entity_poly.pdbx_strand_id
1 'polypeptide(L)' 'VAKKVRVAELAAQATRAAELAAQARREAETAEALDKAQAAERDASLAAEKKAERDARYAARKVAKKIRRRGY' A
#
# COMPACT_ATOMS: atom_id res chain seq x y z
N VAL A 1 20.83 -32.70 37.79
CA VAL A 1 19.56 -32.93 37.08
C VAL A 1 18.76 -31.65 37.01
N ALA A 2 18.61 -30.90 38.10
CA ALA A 2 17.92 -29.64 38.14
C ALA A 2 18.55 -28.58 37.22
N LYS A 3 19.87 -28.53 37.11
CA LYS A 3 20.60 -27.63 36.23
C LYS A 3 20.34 -27.88 34.76
N LYS A 4 20.32 -29.17 34.35
CA LYS A 4 20.05 -29.56 32.97
C LYS A 4 18.62 -29.21 32.54
N VAL A 5 17.66 -29.44 33.43
CA VAL A 5 16.25 -29.08 33.18
C VAL A 5 16.09 -27.58 33.04
N ARG A 6 16.74 -26.81 33.89
CA ARG A 6 16.71 -25.35 33.86
C ARG A 6 17.31 -24.76 32.59
N VAL A 7 18.46 -25.32 32.17
CA VAL A 7 19.12 -24.93 30.92
C VAL A 7 18.22 -25.25 29.70
N ALA A 8 17.60 -26.42 29.71
CA ALA A 8 16.67 -26.81 28.64
C ALA A 8 15.44 -25.90 28.59
N GLU A 9 14.89 -25.53 29.73
CA GLU A 9 13.77 -24.62 29.83
C GLU A 9 14.11 -23.22 29.31
N LEU A 10 15.29 -22.71 29.69
CA LEU A 10 15.76 -21.42 29.21
C LEU A 10 15.98 -21.42 27.70
N ALA A 11 16.56 -22.49 27.18
CA ALA A 11 16.76 -22.65 25.74
C ALA A 11 15.42 -22.70 25.00
N ALA A 12 14.43 -23.42 25.54
CA ALA A 12 13.09 -23.52 24.96
C ALA A 12 12.38 -22.16 24.98
N GLN A 13 12.51 -21.39 26.08
CA GLN A 13 11.95 -20.05 26.20
C GLN A 13 12.60 -19.09 25.18
N ALA A 14 13.92 -19.18 25.04
CA ALA A 14 14.66 -18.35 24.06
C ALA A 14 14.22 -18.68 22.63
N THR A 15 14.04 -19.95 22.31
CA THR A 15 13.56 -20.38 20.99
C THR A 15 12.15 -19.84 20.71
N ARG A 16 11.25 -19.99 21.68
CA ARG A 16 9.88 -19.48 21.54
C ARG A 16 9.84 -17.97 21.37
N ALA A 17 10.66 -17.25 22.14
CA ALA A 17 10.76 -15.79 22.03
C ALA A 17 11.28 -15.37 20.66
N ALA A 18 12.29 -16.09 20.13
CA ALA A 18 12.83 -15.83 18.80
C ALA A 18 11.80 -16.08 17.70
N GLU A 19 11.02 -17.17 17.83
CA GLU A 19 9.96 -17.50 16.88
C GLU A 19 8.85 -16.44 16.88
N LEU A 20 8.43 -15.99 18.07
CA LEU A 20 7.43 -14.94 18.20
C LEU A 20 7.92 -13.62 17.61
N ALA A 21 9.19 -13.27 17.85
CA ALA A 21 9.78 -12.05 17.29
C ALA A 21 9.87 -12.14 15.77
N ALA A 22 10.25 -13.29 15.21
CA ALA A 22 10.32 -13.50 13.77
C ALA A 22 8.92 -13.43 13.14
N GLN A 23 7.92 -14.01 13.80
CA GLN A 23 6.54 -13.98 13.34
C GLN A 23 5.99 -12.55 13.33
N ALA A 24 6.23 -11.81 14.41
CA ALA A 24 5.82 -10.40 14.52
C ALA A 24 6.47 -9.55 13.45
N ARG A 25 7.73 -9.81 13.13
CA ARG A 25 8.44 -9.10 12.06
C ARG A 25 7.84 -9.39 10.70
N ARG A 26 7.52 -10.64 10.40
CA ARG A 26 6.88 -11.03 9.15
C ARG A 26 5.50 -10.38 8.99
N GLU A 27 4.72 -10.37 10.07
CA GLU A 27 3.41 -9.71 10.07
C GLU A 27 3.52 -8.21 9.83
N ALA A 28 4.49 -7.56 10.48
CA ALA A 28 4.74 -6.13 10.29
C ALA A 28 5.16 -5.81 8.86
N GLU A 29 6.04 -6.62 8.29
CA GLU A 29 6.49 -6.46 6.90
C GLU A 29 5.33 -6.65 5.92
N THR A 30 4.48 -7.64 6.16
CA THR A 30 3.30 -7.89 5.33
C THR A 30 2.32 -6.72 5.41
N ALA A 31 2.06 -6.22 6.61
CA ALA A 31 1.18 -5.07 6.82
C ALA A 31 1.74 -3.82 6.14
N GLU A 32 3.03 -3.58 6.25
CA GLU A 32 3.69 -2.45 5.60
C GLU A 32 3.62 -2.55 4.08
N ALA A 33 3.85 -3.74 3.52
CA ALA A 33 3.75 -3.98 2.09
C ALA A 33 2.33 -3.73 1.58
N LEU A 34 1.33 -4.17 2.34
CA LEU A 34 -0.07 -3.94 2.00
C LEU A 34 -0.42 -2.45 2.03
N ASP A 35 0.03 -1.73 3.04
CA ASP A 35 -0.20 -0.29 3.16
C ASP A 35 0.42 0.47 1.98
N LYS A 36 1.63 0.11 1.58
CA LYS A 36 2.30 0.70 0.42
C LYS A 36 1.56 0.42 -0.87
N ALA A 37 1.08 -0.81 -1.04
CA ALA A 37 0.32 -1.20 -2.23
C ALA A 37 -1.00 -0.42 -2.31
N GLN A 38 -1.71 -0.28 -1.20
CA GLN A 38 -2.95 0.49 -1.14
C GLN A 38 -2.73 1.97 -1.40
N ALA A 39 -1.64 2.53 -0.87
CA ALA A 39 -1.27 3.93 -1.11
C ALA A 39 -0.96 4.16 -2.58
N ALA A 40 -0.23 3.23 -3.22
CA ALA A 40 0.08 3.30 -4.65
C ALA A 40 -1.19 3.22 -5.51
N GLU A 41 -2.15 2.37 -5.14
CA GLU A 41 -3.44 2.29 -5.82
C GLU A 41 -4.23 3.57 -5.72
N ARG A 42 -4.29 4.16 -4.52
CA ARG A 42 -4.97 5.44 -4.30
C ARG A 42 -4.35 6.56 -5.14
N ASP A 43 -3.02 6.62 -5.18
CA ASP A 43 -2.30 7.62 -5.97
C ASP A 43 -2.56 7.45 -7.46
N ALA A 44 -2.56 6.20 -7.94
CA ALA A 44 -2.85 5.89 -9.33
C ALA A 44 -4.29 6.26 -9.71
N SER A 45 -5.25 5.98 -8.82
CA SER A 45 -6.66 6.35 -9.02
C SER A 45 -6.84 7.86 -9.09
N LEU A 46 -6.21 8.59 -8.18
CA LEU A 46 -6.26 10.06 -8.17
C LEU A 46 -5.64 10.65 -9.43
N ALA A 47 -4.52 10.10 -9.87
CA ALA A 47 -3.86 10.55 -11.10
C ALA A 47 -4.75 10.30 -12.32
N ALA A 48 -5.42 9.15 -12.38
CA ALA A 48 -6.34 8.81 -13.46
C ALA A 48 -7.56 9.73 -13.46
N GLU A 49 -8.13 10.04 -12.30
CA GLU A 49 -9.25 10.98 -12.17
C GLU A 49 -8.88 12.39 -12.64
N LYS A 50 -7.71 12.89 -12.23
CA LYS A 50 -7.22 14.20 -12.65
C LYS A 50 -6.98 14.26 -14.15
N LYS A 51 -6.44 13.19 -14.72
CA LYS A 51 -6.25 13.09 -16.17
C LYS A 51 -7.59 13.10 -16.90
N ALA A 52 -8.57 12.33 -16.43
CA ALA A 52 -9.90 12.29 -17.02
C ALA A 52 -10.57 13.67 -16.98
N GLU A 53 -10.44 14.40 -15.87
CA GLU A 53 -10.97 15.76 -15.74
C GLU A 53 -10.32 16.72 -16.76
N ARG A 54 -8.99 16.64 -16.88
CA ARG A 54 -8.27 17.49 -17.85
C ARG A 54 -8.68 17.18 -19.29
N ASP A 55 -8.82 15.90 -19.62
CA ASP A 55 -9.23 15.47 -20.94
C ASP A 55 -10.66 15.91 -21.23
N ALA A 56 -11.56 15.83 -20.26
CA ALA A 56 -12.94 16.28 -20.38
C ALA A 56 -13.02 17.81 -20.62
N ARG A 57 -12.23 18.58 -19.89
CA ARG A 57 -12.15 20.04 -20.07
C ARG A 57 -11.62 20.42 -21.45
N TYR A 58 -10.60 19.71 -21.89
CA TYR A 58 -10.02 19.92 -23.21
C TYR A 58 -11.06 19.64 -24.32
N ALA A 59 -11.74 18.50 -24.22
CA ALA A 59 -12.79 18.12 -25.16
C ALA A 59 -13.94 19.14 -25.19
N ALA A 60 -14.36 19.60 -24.02
CA ALA A 60 -15.41 20.63 -23.91
C ALA A 60 -14.99 21.94 -24.57
N ARG A 61 -13.74 22.36 -24.36
CA ARG A 61 -13.21 23.58 -25.00
C ARG A 61 -13.12 23.44 -26.51
N LYS A 62 -12.77 22.26 -27.02
CA LYS A 62 -12.71 21.98 -28.44
C LYS A 62 -14.08 22.10 -29.10
N VAL A 63 -15.11 21.56 -28.46
CA VAL A 63 -16.49 21.62 -28.91
C VAL A 63 -16.98 23.07 -28.93
N ALA A 64 -16.72 23.81 -27.86
CA ALA A 64 -17.09 25.24 -27.78
C ALA A 64 -16.43 26.07 -28.87
N LYS A 65 -15.17 25.81 -29.20
CA LYS A 65 -14.46 26.44 -30.29
C LYS A 65 -15.11 26.18 -31.66
N LYS A 66 -15.50 24.95 -31.92
CA LYS A 66 -16.19 24.57 -33.16
C LYS A 66 -17.51 25.29 -33.32
N ILE A 67 -18.29 25.39 -32.25
CA ILE A 67 -19.56 26.09 -32.24
C ILE A 67 -19.36 27.57 -32.58
N ARG A 68 -18.38 28.21 -31.98
CA ARG A 68 -18.05 29.63 -32.26
C ARG A 68 -17.63 29.84 -33.71
N ARG A 69 -16.82 28.94 -34.28
CA ARG A 69 -16.37 29.02 -35.66
C ARG A 69 -17.50 28.91 -36.67
N ARG A 70 -18.57 28.18 -36.30
CA ARG A 70 -19.78 28.03 -37.15
C ARG A 70 -20.70 29.24 -37.09
N GLY A 71 -20.39 30.27 -36.27
CA GLY A 71 -21.15 31.48 -36.20
C GLY A 71 -22.44 31.40 -35.38
N TYR A 72 -22.50 30.44 -34.49
CA TYR A 72 -23.69 30.27 -33.64
C TYR A 72 -23.57 31.10 -32.35
#